data_b68658500942598970d6f393dc14f1c3
#
_entry.id   b68658500942598970d6f393dc14f1c3
#
_cell.length_a   1.000
_cell.length_b   1.000
_cell.length_c   1.000
_cell.angle_alpha   90.00
_cell.angle_beta   90.00
_cell.angle_gamma   90.00
#
_symmetry.space_group_name_H-M   'P 1'
#
loop_
_entity.id
_entity.type
_entity.pdbx_description
1 polymer ?
#
loop_
_entity_poly.entity_id
_entity_poly.type
_entity_poly.pdbx_seq_one_letter_code
_entity_poly.pdbx_strand_id
1 'polypeptide(L)'
;MKLIYSIPDKLYYIQNFLDYPTYKKLHYDVFKSNLINLQSTKKTWKKDLKYGYGNFVENTFLDPKYKPLQKIKILLENNPFHKIKFSNFKPLIHSMKDGSGINWHNDNGYFYGITYYINRRWNMKFGGEFLFKDKNANGFIPLVGNSIAIVKVPLEHKVTPVMKPIVPRKTIQIFL
;
A
#
# COMPACT_ATOMS: atom_id res chain seq x y z
N MET A 1 -17.33 -1.52 -3.38
CA MET A 1 -16.12 -1.20 -4.18
C MET A 1 -16.48 -0.28 -5.33
N LYS A 2 -15.66 0.74 -5.60
CA LYS A 2 -15.84 1.70 -6.71
C LYS A 2 -14.49 1.87 -7.41
N LEU A 3 -14.40 1.52 -8.69
CA LEU A 3 -13.24 1.83 -9.52
C LEU A 3 -13.21 3.35 -9.76
N ILE A 4 -12.10 3.98 -9.44
CA ILE A 4 -11.91 5.43 -9.57
C ILE A 4 -11.03 5.74 -10.78
N TYR A 5 -9.98 4.93 -10.96
CA TYR A 5 -9.00 5.13 -12.03
C TYR A 5 -8.41 3.80 -12.48
N SER A 6 -8.12 3.67 -13.75
CA SER A 6 -7.34 2.55 -14.27
C SER A 6 -6.49 2.94 -15.47
N ILE A 7 -5.33 2.30 -15.58
CA ILE A 7 -4.60 2.12 -16.84
C ILE A 7 -4.77 0.65 -17.17
N PRO A 8 -5.46 0.30 -18.27
CA PRO A 8 -5.73 -1.09 -18.61
C PRO A 8 -4.47 -1.96 -18.50
N ASP A 9 -4.60 -3.11 -17.87
CA ASP A 9 -3.54 -4.08 -17.62
C ASP A 9 -2.30 -3.60 -16.83
N LYS A 10 -2.31 -2.38 -16.27
CA LYS A 10 -1.16 -1.82 -15.54
C LYS A 10 -1.49 -1.31 -14.14
N LEU A 11 -2.59 -0.59 -13.98
CA LEU A 11 -2.94 0.04 -12.71
C LEU A 11 -4.45 0.07 -12.51
N TYR A 12 -4.89 -0.32 -11.30
CA TYR A 12 -6.28 -0.17 -10.87
C TYR A 12 -6.30 0.50 -9.50
N TYR A 13 -7.07 1.57 -9.36
CA TYR A 13 -7.30 2.23 -8.09
C TYR A 13 -8.78 2.16 -7.72
N ILE A 14 -9.06 1.50 -6.59
CA ILE A 14 -10.40 1.14 -6.16
C ILE A 14 -10.63 1.69 -4.76
N GLN A 15 -11.73 2.41 -4.54
CA GLN A 15 -12.17 2.91 -3.24
C GLN A 15 -13.30 2.08 -2.64
N ASN A 16 -13.53 2.25 -1.33
CA ASN A 16 -14.50 1.48 -0.55
C ASN A 16 -14.30 -0.02 -0.72
N PHE A 17 -13.04 -0.45 -0.60
CA PHE A 17 -12.63 -1.81 -0.92
C PHE A 17 -13.18 -2.84 0.07
N LEU A 18 -13.06 -2.57 1.37
CA LEU A 18 -13.70 -3.35 2.44
C LEU A 18 -15.06 -2.75 2.82
N ASP A 19 -15.96 -3.55 3.39
CA ASP A 19 -17.08 -3.03 4.15
C ASP A 19 -16.58 -2.21 5.35
N TYR A 20 -17.37 -1.24 5.78
CA TYR A 20 -16.94 -0.28 6.80
C TYR A 20 -16.62 -0.92 8.16
N PRO A 21 -17.37 -1.90 8.69
CA PRO A 21 -17.01 -2.58 9.94
C PRO A 21 -15.65 -3.28 9.87
N THR A 22 -15.38 -4.02 8.79
CA THR A 22 -14.09 -4.70 8.57
C THR A 22 -12.94 -3.70 8.46
N TYR A 23 -13.12 -2.61 7.71
CA TYR A 23 -12.14 -1.55 7.61
C TYR A 23 -11.86 -0.87 8.95
N LYS A 24 -12.93 -0.51 9.70
CA LYS A 24 -12.81 0.11 11.03
C LYS A 24 -12.01 -0.77 11.99
N LYS A 25 -12.29 -2.08 12.00
CA LYS A 25 -11.55 -3.05 12.81
C LYS A 25 -10.09 -3.11 12.40
N LEU A 26 -9.80 -3.28 11.11
CA LEU A 26 -8.44 -3.32 10.59
C LEU A 26 -7.65 -2.05 10.94
N HIS A 27 -8.25 -0.88 10.75
CA HIS A 27 -7.66 0.39 11.11
C HIS A 27 -7.34 0.45 12.61
N TYR A 28 -8.31 0.09 13.47
CA TYR A 28 -8.12 0.09 14.93
C TYR A 28 -6.96 -0.83 15.32
N ASP A 29 -6.94 -2.05 14.83
CA ASP A 29 -5.93 -3.06 15.18
C ASP A 29 -4.52 -2.62 14.72
N VAL A 30 -4.41 -1.98 13.55
CA VAL A 30 -3.12 -1.48 13.03
C VAL A 30 -2.58 -0.27 13.81
N PHE A 31 -3.46 0.59 14.34
CA PHE A 31 -3.05 1.83 14.99
C PHE A 31 -3.08 1.78 16.52
N LYS A 32 -3.91 0.92 17.13
CA LYS A 32 -4.19 0.94 18.55
C LYS A 32 -3.83 -0.35 19.30
N SER A 33 -3.77 -1.49 18.61
CA SER A 33 -3.53 -2.76 19.29
C SER A 33 -2.15 -3.34 18.97
N ASN A 34 -1.54 -3.93 19.98
CA ASN A 34 -0.36 -4.80 19.86
C ASN A 34 -0.73 -6.21 19.34
N LEU A 35 -1.95 -6.42 18.87
CA LEU A 35 -2.53 -7.73 18.53
C LEU A 35 -1.98 -8.35 17.26
N ILE A 36 -1.22 -7.60 16.48
CA ILE A 36 -0.58 -8.12 15.30
C ILE A 36 0.80 -8.57 15.76
N ASN A 37 0.96 -9.87 16.03
CA ASN A 37 2.26 -10.50 16.31
C ASN A 37 3.18 -10.30 15.09
N LEU A 38 4.09 -9.38 15.25
CA LEU A 38 4.87 -8.84 14.17
C LEU A 38 6.32 -9.22 14.36
N GLN A 39 6.83 -10.08 13.52
CA GLN A 39 8.26 -10.11 13.30
C GLN A 39 8.66 -8.81 12.58
N SER A 40 9.11 -7.82 13.35
CA SER A 40 9.69 -6.61 12.81
C SER A 40 10.99 -6.96 12.09
N THR A 41 10.95 -6.96 10.77
CA THR A 41 12.17 -6.97 9.98
C THR A 41 12.46 -5.54 9.58
N LYS A 42 13.45 -4.89 10.20
CA LYS A 42 14.08 -3.68 9.70
C LYS A 42 14.84 -4.01 8.42
N LYS A 43 14.14 -4.28 7.34
CA LYS A 43 14.75 -4.32 6.02
C LYS A 43 14.88 -2.89 5.53
N THR A 44 16.07 -2.36 5.62
CA THR A 44 16.46 -1.18 4.83
C THR A 44 16.28 -1.52 3.37
N TRP A 45 15.47 -0.72 2.65
CA TRP A 45 15.46 -0.71 1.20
C TRP A 45 16.91 -0.54 0.70
N LYS A 46 17.24 -1.16 -0.42
CA LYS A 46 18.57 -1.11 -1.00
C LYS A 46 19.09 0.34 -1.08
N LYS A 47 20.40 0.51 -0.99
CA LYS A 47 21.09 1.82 -1.04
C LYS A 47 20.56 2.76 -2.13
N ASP A 48 20.17 2.22 -3.27
CA ASP A 48 19.70 2.96 -4.44
C ASP A 48 18.35 3.69 -4.23
N LEU A 49 17.53 3.24 -3.28
CA LEU A 49 16.28 3.88 -2.90
C LEU A 49 16.44 4.95 -1.81
N LYS A 50 17.65 5.11 -1.27
CA LYS A 50 17.98 6.07 -0.22
C LYS A 50 18.25 7.49 -0.76
N TYR A 51 18.50 7.66 -2.04
CA TYR A 51 18.83 8.97 -2.57
C TYR A 51 17.60 9.90 -2.56
N GLY A 52 17.59 10.81 -1.59
CA GLY A 52 16.69 11.94 -1.51
C GLY A 52 15.74 11.97 -0.31
N TYR A 53 15.62 10.90 0.51
CA TYR A 53 14.72 10.93 1.66
C TYR A 53 15.40 10.37 2.91
N GLY A 54 15.40 11.18 3.99
CA GLY A 54 16.22 10.97 5.17
C GLY A 54 15.83 9.80 6.09
N ASN A 55 14.61 9.25 5.96
CA ASN A 55 14.10 8.24 6.88
C ASN A 55 13.63 6.96 6.18
N PHE A 56 13.71 5.85 6.91
CA PHE A 56 13.39 4.53 6.40
C PHE A 56 11.90 4.21 6.50
N VAL A 57 11.43 3.34 5.60
CA VAL A 57 10.15 2.65 5.72
C VAL A 57 10.32 1.49 6.69
N GLU A 58 9.54 1.49 7.76
CA GLU A 58 9.47 0.35 8.67
C GLU A 58 8.53 -0.70 8.09
N ASN A 59 9.01 -1.94 8.01
CA ASN A 59 8.24 -3.07 7.48
C ASN A 59 7.90 -4.04 8.60
N THR A 60 6.67 -4.54 8.60
CA THR A 60 6.19 -5.47 9.60
C THR A 60 5.27 -6.51 8.96
N PHE A 61 5.65 -7.78 9.00
CA PHE A 61 4.80 -8.86 8.49
C PHE A 61 3.54 -9.03 9.31
N LEU A 62 2.43 -9.27 8.65
CA LEU A 62 1.13 -9.53 9.26
C LEU A 62 0.82 -11.02 9.22
N ASP A 63 0.08 -11.51 10.22
CA ASP A 63 -0.48 -12.86 10.18
C ASP A 63 -1.46 -12.94 8.99
N PRO A 64 -1.16 -13.75 7.96
CA PRO A 64 -2.03 -13.88 6.81
C PRO A 64 -3.40 -14.49 7.15
N LYS A 65 -3.55 -15.18 8.30
CA LYS A 65 -4.82 -15.76 8.77
C LYS A 65 -5.74 -14.74 9.44
N TYR A 66 -5.26 -13.51 9.70
CA TYR A 66 -6.07 -12.47 10.31
C TYR A 66 -7.29 -12.12 9.44
N LYS A 67 -8.52 -12.25 10.01
CA LYS A 67 -9.79 -12.17 9.26
C LYS A 67 -9.92 -10.98 8.28
N PRO A 68 -9.60 -9.73 8.66
CA PRO A 68 -9.65 -8.62 7.70
C PRO A 68 -8.68 -8.77 6.51
N LEU A 69 -7.52 -9.41 6.70
CA LEU A 69 -6.57 -9.66 5.61
C LEU A 69 -7.08 -10.77 4.69
N GLN A 70 -7.70 -11.82 5.24
CA GLN A 70 -8.36 -12.85 4.45
C GLN A 70 -9.52 -12.25 3.63
N LYS A 71 -10.25 -11.27 4.16
CA LYS A 71 -11.27 -10.55 3.40
C LYS A 71 -10.65 -9.78 2.22
N ILE A 72 -9.51 -9.10 2.42
CA ILE A 72 -8.78 -8.45 1.34
C ILE A 72 -8.39 -9.47 0.27
N LYS A 73 -7.81 -10.61 0.67
CA LYS A 73 -7.43 -11.70 -0.25
C LYS A 73 -8.62 -12.15 -1.11
N ILE A 74 -9.72 -12.54 -0.46
CA ILE A 74 -10.93 -13.02 -1.15
C ILE A 74 -11.46 -11.96 -2.13
N LEU A 75 -11.49 -10.68 -1.72
CA LEU A 75 -11.94 -9.59 -2.58
C LEU A 75 -11.01 -9.34 -3.77
N LEU A 76 -9.72 -9.56 -3.64
CA LEU A 76 -8.77 -9.48 -4.75
C LEU A 76 -8.94 -10.66 -5.71
N GLU A 77 -9.13 -11.87 -5.20
CA GLU A 77 -9.36 -13.08 -6.01
C GLU A 77 -10.67 -13.00 -6.83
N ASN A 78 -11.68 -12.32 -6.29
CA ASN A 78 -13.00 -12.16 -6.93
C ASN A 78 -13.24 -10.74 -7.45
N ASN A 79 -12.18 -9.92 -7.63
CA ASN A 79 -12.33 -8.52 -8.04
C ASN A 79 -12.93 -8.43 -9.46
N PRO A 80 -14.01 -7.66 -9.65
CA PRO A 80 -14.66 -7.55 -10.95
C PRO A 80 -13.83 -6.78 -11.99
N PHE A 81 -12.89 -5.95 -11.53
CA PHE A 81 -12.06 -5.13 -12.40
C PHE A 81 -10.74 -5.81 -12.77
N HIS A 82 -10.15 -6.55 -11.84
CA HIS A 82 -8.91 -7.28 -12.06
C HIS A 82 -8.71 -8.38 -11.00
N LYS A 83 -8.85 -9.63 -11.39
CA LYS A 83 -8.69 -10.79 -10.50
C LYS A 83 -7.23 -11.11 -10.27
N ILE A 84 -6.86 -11.32 -9.01
CA ILE A 84 -5.50 -11.69 -8.59
C ILE A 84 -5.53 -13.11 -8.03
N LYS A 85 -4.68 -13.99 -8.56
CA LYS A 85 -4.47 -15.33 -8.00
C LYS A 85 -3.26 -15.31 -7.07
N PHE A 86 -3.42 -15.88 -5.87
CA PHE A 86 -2.35 -15.96 -4.87
C PHE A 86 -1.80 -17.37 -4.78
N SER A 87 -0.53 -17.57 -5.13
CA SER A 87 0.24 -18.76 -4.73
C SER A 87 0.70 -18.66 -3.27
N ASN A 88 0.98 -17.43 -2.82
CA ASN A 88 1.42 -17.15 -1.47
C ASN A 88 0.93 -15.76 -1.05
N PHE A 89 0.22 -15.67 0.07
CA PHE A 89 -0.31 -14.41 0.59
C PHE A 89 0.49 -13.97 1.81
N LYS A 90 1.41 -13.04 1.62
CA LYS A 90 2.30 -12.50 2.66
C LYS A 90 2.13 -10.99 2.80
N PRO A 91 1.06 -10.52 3.47
CA PRO A 91 0.86 -9.10 3.68
C PRO A 91 1.85 -8.54 4.69
N LEU A 92 2.29 -7.30 4.45
CA LEU A 92 3.14 -6.57 5.39
C LEU A 92 2.68 -5.12 5.52
N ILE A 93 2.92 -4.49 6.67
CA ILE A 93 2.71 -3.05 6.84
C ILE A 93 3.97 -2.31 6.42
N HIS A 94 3.79 -1.29 5.59
CA HIS A 94 4.74 -0.18 5.45
C HIS A 94 4.31 0.95 6.37
N SER A 95 5.19 1.36 7.27
CA SER A 95 4.99 2.51 8.15
C SER A 95 6.01 3.59 7.79
N MET A 96 5.51 4.74 7.39
CA MET A 96 6.32 5.91 7.01
C MET A 96 6.09 7.03 8.01
N LYS A 97 7.18 7.56 8.57
CA LYS A 97 7.24 8.70 9.48
C LYS A 97 7.69 9.95 8.72
N ASP A 98 7.90 11.03 9.44
CA ASP A 98 8.45 12.26 8.88
C ASP A 98 9.74 12.03 8.09
N GLY A 99 9.85 12.59 6.90
CA GLY A 99 10.96 12.43 5.99
C GLY A 99 11.03 11.09 5.25
N SER A 100 10.11 10.15 5.51
CA SER A 100 10.09 8.86 4.83
C SER A 100 9.45 8.97 3.45
N GLY A 101 10.05 8.35 2.46
CA GLY A 101 9.52 8.24 1.10
C GLY A 101 10.19 7.10 0.36
N ILE A 102 9.75 6.82 -0.85
CA ILE A 102 10.35 5.81 -1.74
C ILE A 102 10.58 6.47 -3.09
N ASN A 103 11.82 6.48 -3.57
CA ASN A 103 12.18 7.08 -4.85
C ASN A 103 11.61 6.27 -6.04
N TRP A 104 11.76 6.78 -7.25
CA TRP A 104 11.34 6.10 -8.48
C TRP A 104 11.93 4.70 -8.55
N HIS A 105 11.07 3.71 -8.73
CA HIS A 105 11.40 2.31 -8.87
C HIS A 105 10.27 1.58 -9.59
N ASN A 106 10.56 0.36 -10.00
CA ASN A 106 9.59 -0.65 -10.37
C ASN A 106 9.83 -1.86 -9.45
N ASP A 107 8.82 -2.57 -9.08
CA ASP A 107 8.91 -3.72 -8.17
C ASP A 107 9.45 -4.97 -8.90
N ASN A 108 10.61 -4.84 -9.57
CA ASN A 108 11.24 -5.94 -10.31
C ASN A 108 11.42 -7.18 -9.43
N GLY A 109 11.02 -8.32 -9.95
CA GLY A 109 10.99 -9.59 -9.22
C GLY A 109 9.62 -10.01 -8.73
N TYR A 110 8.61 -9.15 -8.94
CA TYR A 110 7.20 -9.45 -8.68
C TYR A 110 6.37 -9.26 -9.95
N PHE A 111 5.18 -9.86 -9.99
CA PHE A 111 4.19 -9.64 -11.04
C PHE A 111 3.25 -8.48 -10.68
N TYR A 112 2.96 -8.34 -9.39
CA TYR A 112 2.09 -7.30 -8.85
C TYR A 112 2.64 -6.70 -7.56
N GLY A 113 2.53 -5.37 -7.44
CA GLY A 113 2.60 -4.62 -6.21
C GLY A 113 1.20 -4.13 -5.81
N ILE A 114 0.70 -4.51 -4.65
CA ILE A 114 -0.63 -4.14 -4.19
C ILE A 114 -0.50 -3.32 -2.92
N THR A 115 -1.07 -2.13 -2.91
CA THR A 115 -1.05 -1.20 -1.78
C THR A 115 -2.47 -0.95 -1.29
N TYR A 116 -2.78 -1.39 -0.06
CA TYR A 116 -4.03 -1.04 0.61
C TYR A 116 -3.80 0.10 1.61
N TYR A 117 -4.57 1.17 1.50
CA TYR A 117 -4.45 2.39 2.29
C TYR A 117 -5.31 2.32 3.55
N ILE A 118 -4.69 2.44 4.75
CA ILE A 118 -5.35 2.24 6.04
C ILE A 118 -5.75 3.56 6.71
N ASN A 119 -4.96 4.64 6.54
CA ASN A 119 -5.20 5.91 7.22
C ASN A 119 -6.60 6.45 6.93
N ARG A 120 -7.46 6.59 7.95
CA ARG A 120 -8.86 7.03 7.77
C ARG A 120 -8.97 8.48 7.31
N ARG A 121 -8.09 9.33 7.80
CA ARG A 121 -8.02 10.75 7.44
C ARG A 121 -6.56 11.06 7.18
N TRP A 122 -6.25 11.38 5.97
CA TRP A 122 -4.93 11.82 5.57
C TRP A 122 -5.02 13.20 4.97
N ASN A 123 -4.23 14.13 5.48
CA ASN A 123 -4.14 15.46 4.89
C ASN A 123 -3.08 15.42 3.78
N MET A 124 -3.45 15.79 2.58
CA MET A 124 -2.55 15.83 1.42
C MET A 124 -1.32 16.73 1.65
N LYS A 125 -1.42 17.71 2.55
CA LYS A 125 -0.26 18.53 2.96
C LYS A 125 0.87 17.73 3.61
N PHE A 126 0.58 16.51 4.08
CA PHE A 126 1.59 15.62 4.65
C PHE A 126 2.37 14.83 3.60
N GLY A 127 2.08 14.97 2.31
CA GLY A 127 2.73 14.17 1.27
C GLY A 127 2.34 12.69 1.33
N GLY A 128 3.24 11.83 0.88
CA GLY A 128 3.02 10.38 0.89
C GLY A 128 2.18 9.88 -0.28
N GLU A 129 1.96 10.71 -1.31
CA GLU A 129 1.24 10.33 -2.52
C GLU A 129 2.01 9.26 -3.29
N PHE A 130 1.27 8.36 -3.90
CA PHE A 130 1.80 7.41 -4.87
C PHE A 130 1.77 8.04 -6.25
N LEU A 131 2.94 8.36 -6.79
CA LEU A 131 3.08 8.84 -8.16
C LEU A 131 3.48 7.69 -9.07
N PHE A 132 2.99 7.71 -10.30
CA PHE A 132 3.35 6.74 -11.33
C PHE A 132 3.64 7.42 -12.66
N LYS A 133 4.45 6.77 -13.48
CA LYS A 133 4.69 7.17 -14.87
C LYS A 133 4.69 5.96 -15.79
N ASP A 134 4.05 6.13 -16.92
CA ASP A 134 4.02 5.19 -18.02
C ASP A 134 4.16 5.95 -19.33
N LYS A 135 4.44 5.25 -20.44
CA LYS A 135 4.61 5.90 -21.77
C LYS A 135 3.42 6.79 -22.14
N ASN A 136 2.22 6.42 -21.75
CA ASN A 136 0.97 7.05 -22.16
C ASN A 136 0.22 7.76 -21.02
N ALA A 137 0.69 7.66 -19.78
CA ALA A 137 0.00 8.21 -18.63
C ALA A 137 0.93 8.46 -17.45
N ASN A 138 0.88 9.67 -16.91
CA ASN A 138 1.51 10.03 -15.66
C ASN A 138 0.45 10.52 -14.70
N GLY A 139 0.61 10.23 -13.42
CA GLY A 139 -0.37 10.70 -12.44
C GLY A 139 -0.02 10.35 -11.02
N PHE A 140 -0.99 10.52 -10.16
CA PHE A 140 -0.86 10.18 -8.75
C PHE A 140 -2.13 9.52 -8.21
N ILE A 141 -1.96 8.72 -7.17
CA ILE A 141 -3.04 8.15 -6.38
C ILE A 141 -3.05 8.85 -5.03
N PRO A 142 -4.18 9.48 -4.66
CA PRO A 142 -4.32 10.11 -3.35
C PRO A 142 -4.43 9.04 -2.26
N LEU A 143 -3.98 9.39 -1.07
CA LEU A 143 -4.08 8.55 0.12
C LEU A 143 -5.48 8.62 0.71
N VAL A 144 -6.38 7.81 0.21
CA VAL A 144 -7.75 7.69 0.73
C VAL A 144 -7.88 6.38 1.51
N GLY A 145 -8.28 6.46 2.77
CA GLY A 145 -8.49 5.26 3.58
C GLY A 145 -9.54 4.33 2.99
N ASN A 146 -9.37 3.02 3.17
CA ASN A 146 -10.20 1.98 2.56
C ASN A 146 -10.14 1.98 1.03
N SER A 147 -8.99 2.31 0.47
CA SER A 147 -8.75 2.17 -0.97
C SER A 147 -7.59 1.21 -1.23
N ILE A 148 -7.50 0.72 -2.44
CA ILE A 148 -6.45 -0.18 -2.88
C ILE A 148 -5.93 0.25 -4.25
N ALA A 149 -4.61 0.21 -4.42
CA ALA A 149 -3.95 0.30 -5.70
C ALA A 149 -3.37 -1.07 -6.06
N ILE A 150 -3.68 -1.56 -7.25
CA ILE A 150 -3.14 -2.79 -7.83
C ILE A 150 -2.25 -2.36 -8.99
N VAL A 151 -0.98 -2.63 -8.90
CA VAL A 151 0.04 -2.26 -9.89
C VAL A 151 0.61 -3.53 -10.51
N LYS A 152 0.50 -3.67 -11.82
CA LYS A 152 1.23 -4.72 -12.56
C LYS A 152 2.63 -4.23 -12.89
N VAL A 153 3.60 -5.04 -12.57
CA VAL A 153 5.03 -4.76 -12.87
C VAL A 153 5.30 -4.98 -14.38
N PRO A 154 6.11 -4.13 -15.05
CA PRO A 154 6.87 -3.00 -14.51
C PRO A 154 6.16 -1.64 -14.73
N LEU A 155 5.46 -1.13 -13.76
CA LEU A 155 5.03 0.27 -13.77
C LEU A 155 5.96 1.08 -12.86
N GLU A 156 6.63 2.09 -13.42
CA GLU A 156 7.52 2.94 -12.64
C GLU A 156 6.72 3.85 -11.71
N HIS A 157 7.07 3.84 -10.43
CA HIS A 157 6.34 4.60 -9.41
C HIS A 157 7.24 5.04 -8.25
N LYS A 158 6.75 5.98 -7.46
CA LYS A 158 7.38 6.44 -6.22
C LYS A 158 6.34 6.81 -5.17
N VAL A 159 6.79 6.93 -3.92
CA VAL A 159 6.01 7.55 -2.84
C VAL A 159 6.70 8.85 -2.44
N THR A 160 5.98 9.97 -2.50
CA THR A 160 6.53 11.28 -2.08
C THR A 160 6.88 11.28 -0.60
N PRO A 161 7.81 12.13 -0.15
CA PRO A 161 8.14 12.24 1.26
C PRO A 161 6.93 12.57 2.12
N VAL A 162 6.84 11.90 3.27
CA VAL A 162 5.88 12.24 4.32
C VAL A 162 6.46 13.39 5.14
N MET A 163 5.69 14.45 5.35
CA MET A 163 6.13 15.69 6.00
C MET A 163 5.28 15.99 7.23
N LYS A 164 5.89 15.92 8.40
CA LYS A 164 5.28 16.27 9.71
C LYS A 164 3.88 15.68 9.93
N PRO A 165 3.66 14.38 9.73
CA PRO A 165 2.35 13.79 9.90
C PRO A 165 2.00 13.69 11.39
N ILE A 166 0.73 13.87 11.74
CA ILE A 166 0.22 13.67 13.10
C ILE A 166 0.32 12.18 13.50
N VAL A 167 0.11 11.29 12.53
CA VAL A 167 0.24 9.84 12.67
C VAL A 167 1.04 9.29 11.49
N PRO A 168 1.79 8.19 11.65
CA PRO A 168 2.51 7.58 10.53
C PRO A 168 1.59 7.23 9.36
N ARG A 169 2.09 7.38 8.15
CA ARG A 169 1.44 6.81 6.97
C ARG A 169 1.59 5.30 7.01
N LYS A 170 0.49 4.58 7.12
CA LYS A 170 0.50 3.12 7.13
C LYS A 170 -0.27 2.56 5.94
N THR A 171 0.33 1.60 5.27
CA THR A 171 -0.28 0.84 4.18
C THR A 171 -0.01 -0.64 4.36
N ILE A 172 -0.92 -1.49 3.88
CA ILE A 172 -0.63 -2.91 3.72
C ILE A 172 -0.13 -3.13 2.31
N GLN A 173 1.02 -3.78 2.21
CA GLN A 173 1.65 -4.15 0.95
C GLN A 173 1.54 -5.66 0.75
N ILE A 174 1.28 -6.06 -0.48
CA ILE A 174 1.23 -7.46 -0.91
C ILE A 174 1.98 -7.53 -2.24
N PHE A 175 3.02 -8.34 -2.31
CA PHE A 175 3.81 -8.56 -3.50
C PHE A 175 3.64 -10.00 -4.01
N LEU A 176 3.52 -10.17 -5.34
CA LEU A 176 3.26 -11.44 -6.03
C LEU A 176 4.20 -11.63 -7.19
#